data_231997faf193fb60ff99c6b4b8b83aa1
#
_entry.id   231997faf193fb60ff99c6b4b8b83aa1
#
_cell.length_a   1.000
_cell.length_b   1.000
_cell.length_c   1.000
_cell.angle_alpha   90.00
_cell.angle_beta   90.00
_cell.angle_gamma   90.00
#
_symmetry.space_group_name_H-M   'P 1'
#
loop_
_entity.id
_entity.type
_entity.pdbx_description
1 polymer ?
#
loop_
_entity_poly.entity_id
_entity_poly.type
_entity_poly.pdbx_seq_one_letter_code
_entity_poly.pdbx_strand_id
1 'polypeptide(L)'
;MRFKRDGDRAAFEALYFAKRNALNDLIQAECVEHQGRFLDDILNGIYSICEETAWQLPAHNSYIRDTPQLILPDVTRPVMDLFACETGALLACAAYLLEEEFNAVSPFILTCIEDNLKRRILLPYLTAHFWWMGHDDEPMCNWTVWCTQNVLLTTFLMPWSVEMSSRLSAPLRTFCGNAPLFLPENTSDTVVTLQAILHKAAESCDYFLKDYGNDGCCGEGAQYYRHAGLCLYGAMTVLNTVTDGHFDTLFRWDK
;
A
#
# COMPACT_ATOMS: atom_id res chain seq x y z
N MET A 1 5.38 14.71 17.77
CA MET A 1 4.96 15.00 19.17
C MET A 1 3.94 16.14 19.26
N ARG A 2 3.94 17.11 18.33
CA ARG A 2 3.03 18.27 18.35
C ARG A 2 1.56 17.85 18.31
N PHE A 3 1.19 16.96 17.39
CA PHE A 3 -0.15 16.40 17.32
C PHE A 3 -0.68 15.88 18.68
N LYS A 4 0.16 15.18 19.45
CA LYS A 4 -0.23 14.65 20.77
C LYS A 4 -0.36 15.70 21.87
N ARG A 5 0.25 16.88 21.70
CA ARG A 5 0.22 17.95 22.70
C ARG A 5 -0.91 18.95 22.48
N ASP A 6 -1.18 19.27 21.23
CA ASP A 6 -2.07 20.37 20.86
C ASP A 6 -3.04 20.02 19.70
N GLY A 7 -3.02 18.79 19.20
CA GLY A 7 -3.87 18.34 18.10
C GLY A 7 -3.46 18.85 16.72
N ASP A 8 -2.36 19.59 16.60
CA ASP A 8 -1.92 20.14 15.32
C ASP A 8 -1.39 19.04 14.38
N ARG A 9 -2.16 18.73 13.35
CA ARG A 9 -1.82 17.86 12.23
C ARG A 9 -1.12 18.64 11.11
N ALA A 10 -1.59 19.85 10.84
CA ALA A 10 -1.31 20.59 9.63
C ALA A 10 0.19 20.84 9.42
N ALA A 11 0.93 21.19 10.48
CA ALA A 11 2.35 21.48 10.39
C ALA A 11 3.18 20.26 9.97
N PHE A 12 2.84 19.05 10.44
CA PHE A 12 3.52 17.82 10.03
C PHE A 12 3.09 17.41 8.62
N GLU A 13 1.79 17.40 8.37
CA GLU A 13 1.22 16.95 7.10
C GLU A 13 1.67 17.82 5.92
N ALA A 14 1.80 19.14 6.10
CA ALA A 14 2.31 20.03 5.06
C ALA A 14 3.71 19.62 4.59
N LEU A 15 4.64 19.32 5.49
CA LEU A 15 5.98 18.88 5.14
C LEU A 15 6.00 17.45 4.58
N TYR A 16 5.20 16.58 5.15
CA TYR A 16 5.07 15.18 4.73
C TYR A 16 4.60 15.08 3.27
N PHE A 17 3.49 15.77 2.94
CA PHE A 17 2.95 15.77 1.58
C PHE A 17 3.81 16.55 0.60
N ALA A 18 4.39 17.68 0.99
CA ALA A 18 5.30 18.44 0.13
C ALA A 18 6.47 17.59 -0.37
N LYS A 19 7.07 16.75 0.49
CA LYS A 19 8.16 15.84 0.11
C LYS A 19 7.70 14.82 -0.93
N ARG A 20 6.55 14.19 -0.72
CA ARG A 20 6.01 13.16 -1.62
C ARG A 20 5.53 13.74 -2.95
N ASN A 21 4.89 14.90 -2.91
CA ASN A 21 4.48 15.61 -4.11
C ASN A 21 5.67 16.03 -4.95
N ALA A 22 6.72 16.60 -4.32
CA ALA A 22 7.94 16.96 -5.03
C ALA A 22 8.60 15.75 -5.71
N LEU A 23 8.68 14.62 -5.01
CA LEU A 23 9.20 13.39 -5.62
C LEU A 23 8.35 12.94 -6.81
N ASN A 24 7.03 12.93 -6.66
CA ASN A 24 6.11 12.57 -7.74
C ASN A 24 6.26 13.50 -8.96
N ASP A 25 6.34 14.80 -8.74
CA ASP A 25 6.50 15.80 -9.81
C ASP A 25 7.83 15.61 -10.55
N LEU A 26 8.92 15.32 -9.82
CA LEU A 26 10.23 15.06 -10.39
C LEU A 26 10.25 13.78 -11.23
N ILE A 27 9.62 12.70 -10.75
CA ILE A 27 9.48 11.44 -11.50
C ILE A 27 8.73 11.69 -12.80
N GLN A 28 7.61 12.40 -12.76
CA GLN A 28 6.83 12.73 -13.96
C GLN A 28 7.65 13.60 -14.93
N ALA A 29 8.39 14.59 -14.41
CA ALA A 29 9.24 15.44 -15.23
C ALA A 29 10.34 14.63 -15.93
N GLU A 30 11.00 13.70 -15.22
CA GLU A 30 12.02 12.81 -15.82
C GLU A 30 11.42 11.89 -16.87
N CYS A 31 10.26 11.30 -16.62
CA CYS A 31 9.55 10.48 -17.61
C CYS A 31 9.20 11.25 -18.89
N VAL A 32 8.91 12.56 -18.80
CA VAL A 32 8.61 13.41 -19.97
C VAL A 32 9.87 13.84 -20.70
N GLU A 33 10.90 14.28 -19.98
CA GLU A 33 12.15 14.79 -20.57
C GLU A 33 13.11 13.66 -20.94
N HIS A 34 13.23 12.66 -20.11
CA HIS A 34 14.10 11.48 -20.26
C HIS A 34 15.57 11.84 -20.58
N GLN A 35 16.13 12.78 -19.80
CA GLN A 35 17.49 13.29 -19.97
C GLN A 35 18.38 13.11 -18.73
N GLY A 36 17.88 12.49 -17.67
CA GLY A 36 18.60 12.29 -16.42
C GLY A 36 18.76 13.55 -15.57
N ARG A 37 18.14 14.66 -15.98
CA ARG A 37 18.32 15.96 -15.32
C ARG A 37 17.77 15.98 -13.89
N PHE A 38 16.74 15.20 -13.60
CA PHE A 38 16.08 15.16 -12.30
C PHE A 38 16.50 13.96 -11.45
N LEU A 39 17.36 13.07 -11.94
CA LEU A 39 17.71 11.82 -11.25
C LEU A 39 18.32 12.06 -9.87
N ASP A 40 19.23 13.02 -9.73
CA ASP A 40 19.86 13.32 -8.43
C ASP A 40 18.82 13.74 -7.39
N ASP A 41 17.87 14.59 -7.76
CA ASP A 41 16.81 15.06 -6.87
C ASP A 41 15.78 13.94 -6.59
N ILE A 42 15.48 13.08 -7.56
CA ILE A 42 14.64 11.89 -7.38
C ILE A 42 15.28 10.94 -6.37
N LEU A 43 16.58 10.65 -6.52
CA LEU A 43 17.31 9.78 -5.60
C LEU A 43 17.37 10.36 -4.18
N ASN A 44 17.64 11.65 -4.05
CA ASN A 44 17.59 12.35 -2.76
C ASN A 44 16.20 12.25 -2.12
N GLY A 45 15.14 12.40 -2.91
CA GLY A 45 13.74 12.25 -2.46
C GLY A 45 13.44 10.83 -1.98
N ILE A 46 13.82 9.81 -2.75
CA ILE A 46 13.65 8.39 -2.41
C ILE A 46 14.37 8.06 -1.10
N TYR A 47 15.67 8.35 -1.01
CA TYR A 47 16.46 8.05 0.19
C TYR A 47 15.92 8.81 1.41
N SER A 48 15.56 10.08 1.26
CA SER A 48 14.97 10.88 2.34
C SER A 48 13.64 10.29 2.86
N ILE A 49 12.84 9.64 2.00
CA ILE A 49 11.62 8.94 2.40
C ILE A 49 11.94 7.58 3.04
N CYS A 50 12.89 6.84 2.49
CA CYS A 50 13.33 5.55 3.04
C CYS A 50 13.94 5.67 4.44
N GLU A 51 14.61 6.78 4.75
CA GLU A 51 15.20 7.08 6.04
C GLU A 51 14.19 7.54 7.11
N GLU A 52 12.93 7.85 6.74
CA GLU A 52 11.90 8.19 7.72
C GLU A 52 11.67 7.02 8.69
N THR A 53 11.53 7.33 9.98
CA THR A 53 11.25 6.33 11.00
C THR A 53 9.94 5.58 10.74
N ALA A 54 8.93 6.27 10.21
CA ALA A 54 7.61 5.73 9.91
C ALA A 54 6.95 6.50 8.77
N TRP A 55 6.10 5.82 8.00
CA TRP A 55 5.37 6.43 6.89
C TRP A 55 3.93 6.81 7.24
N GLN A 56 3.36 6.27 8.32
CA GLN A 56 2.03 6.69 8.77
C GLN A 56 2.07 8.09 9.41
N LEU A 57 0.94 8.79 9.31
CA LEU A 57 0.78 10.08 9.99
C LEU A 57 0.70 9.91 11.52
N PRO A 58 1.18 10.88 12.29
CA PRO A 58 1.02 10.88 13.76
C PRO A 58 -0.44 10.76 14.22
N ALA A 59 -1.38 11.30 13.44
CA ALA A 59 -2.80 11.21 13.70
C ALA A 59 -3.39 9.80 13.45
N HIS A 60 -2.67 8.93 12.74
CA HIS A 60 -3.07 7.57 12.39
C HIS A 60 -2.20 6.50 13.08
N ASN A 61 -1.39 6.88 14.05
CA ASN A 61 -0.45 5.99 14.72
C ASN A 61 -1.14 5.12 15.78
N SER A 62 -2.09 4.29 15.33
CA SER A 62 -2.84 3.34 16.13
C SER A 62 -3.14 2.08 15.32
N TYR A 63 -3.16 0.91 16.00
CA TYR A 63 -3.49 -0.38 15.36
C TYR A 63 -5.00 -0.66 15.36
N ILE A 64 -5.73 0.02 16.23
CA ILE A 64 -7.17 -0.19 16.43
C ILE A 64 -7.89 1.12 16.12
N ARG A 65 -8.99 1.01 15.37
CA ARG A 65 -9.83 2.14 14.99
C ARG A 65 -10.30 2.90 16.25
N ASP A 66 -10.31 4.23 16.15
CA ASP A 66 -10.85 5.15 17.16
C ASP A 66 -10.21 5.03 18.57
N THR A 67 -9.01 4.45 18.65
CA THR A 67 -8.21 4.39 19.88
C THR A 67 -7.17 5.51 19.95
N PRO A 68 -6.69 5.87 21.15
CA PRO A 68 -5.64 6.86 21.28
C PRO A 68 -4.37 6.45 20.52
N GLN A 69 -3.86 7.36 19.68
CA GLN A 69 -2.63 7.14 18.93
C GLN A 69 -1.42 7.05 19.86
N LEU A 70 -0.47 6.21 19.49
CA LEU A 70 0.83 6.13 20.15
C LEU A 70 1.58 7.46 20.01
N ILE A 71 2.38 7.81 21.02
CA ILE A 71 3.16 9.06 21.03
C ILE A 71 4.24 9.06 19.95
N LEU A 72 4.90 7.91 19.79
CA LEU A 72 5.91 7.65 18.79
C LEU A 72 5.56 6.38 18.01
N PRO A 73 6.02 6.26 16.75
CA PRO A 73 5.81 5.02 16.01
C PRO A 73 6.62 3.87 16.62
N ASP A 74 6.06 2.68 16.63
CA ASP A 74 6.77 1.45 16.92
C ASP A 74 7.39 0.92 15.61
N VAL A 75 8.70 1.02 15.50
CA VAL A 75 9.44 0.59 14.28
C VAL A 75 9.46 -0.92 14.09
N THR A 76 9.19 -1.68 15.15
CA THR A 76 9.13 -3.15 15.09
C THR A 76 7.77 -3.65 14.62
N ARG A 77 6.76 -2.77 14.68
CA ARG A 77 5.38 -3.05 14.29
C ARG A 77 4.81 -1.87 13.50
N PRO A 78 5.19 -1.71 12.22
CA PRO A 78 4.71 -0.60 11.39
C PRO A 78 3.19 -0.56 11.29
N VAL A 79 2.61 0.64 11.36
CA VAL A 79 1.19 0.87 11.09
C VAL A 79 1.03 1.18 9.60
N MET A 80 0.08 0.51 8.97
CA MET A 80 -0.31 0.80 7.60
C MET A 80 -1.57 1.66 7.62
N ASP A 81 -1.37 2.96 7.40
CA ASP A 81 -2.45 3.91 7.11
C ASP A 81 -2.52 4.20 5.61
N LEU A 82 -3.46 5.07 5.21
CA LEU A 82 -3.62 5.52 3.83
C LEU A 82 -2.30 5.95 3.19
N PHE A 83 -1.53 6.75 3.92
CA PHE A 83 -0.35 7.44 3.37
C PHE A 83 0.91 6.60 3.44
N ALA A 84 0.98 5.63 4.34
CA ALA A 84 2.01 4.58 4.29
C ALA A 84 1.81 3.72 3.03
N CYS A 85 0.56 3.34 2.73
CA CYS A 85 0.24 2.59 1.51
C CYS A 85 0.51 3.41 0.24
N GLU A 86 0.11 4.70 0.19
CA GLU A 86 0.43 5.59 -0.94
C GLU A 86 1.95 5.79 -1.12
N THR A 87 2.70 5.91 -0.02
CA THR A 87 4.16 6.01 -0.09
C THR A 87 4.76 4.75 -0.70
N GLY A 88 4.25 3.57 -0.35
CA GLY A 88 4.66 2.31 -0.96
C GLY A 88 4.40 2.29 -2.46
N ALA A 89 3.19 2.67 -2.89
CA ALA A 89 2.83 2.73 -4.30
C ALA A 89 3.66 3.76 -5.08
N LEU A 90 3.94 4.93 -4.50
CA LEU A 90 4.80 5.96 -5.10
C LEU A 90 6.21 5.44 -5.37
N LEU A 91 6.83 4.78 -4.38
CA LEU A 91 8.18 4.24 -4.53
C LEU A 91 8.23 3.05 -5.52
N ALA A 92 7.22 2.18 -5.51
CA ALA A 92 7.12 1.09 -6.47
C ALA A 92 6.91 1.62 -7.91
N CYS A 93 6.10 2.66 -8.08
CA CYS A 93 5.89 3.34 -9.35
C CYS A 93 7.18 4.00 -9.86
N ALA A 94 7.93 4.67 -8.99
CA ALA A 94 9.24 5.23 -9.31
C ALA A 94 10.21 4.16 -9.79
N ALA A 95 10.27 3.03 -9.06
CA ALA A 95 11.12 1.90 -9.41
C ALA A 95 10.73 1.28 -10.77
N TYR A 96 9.43 1.18 -11.07
CA TYR A 96 8.93 0.66 -12.34
C TYR A 96 9.27 1.58 -13.52
N LEU A 97 9.04 2.88 -13.35
CA LEU A 97 9.19 3.86 -14.42
C LEU A 97 10.65 4.19 -14.74
N LEU A 98 11.53 4.11 -13.75
CA LEU A 98 12.93 4.54 -13.85
C LEU A 98 13.91 3.38 -13.53
N GLU A 99 13.49 2.13 -13.76
CA GLU A 99 14.30 0.94 -13.46
C GLU A 99 15.67 0.97 -14.17
N GLU A 100 15.68 1.32 -15.44
CA GLU A 100 16.90 1.36 -16.25
C GLU A 100 17.85 2.45 -15.77
N GLU A 101 17.33 3.65 -15.49
CA GLU A 101 18.09 4.80 -14.98
C GLU A 101 18.66 4.51 -13.59
N PHE A 102 17.86 3.90 -12.71
CA PHE A 102 18.33 3.54 -11.37
C PHE A 102 19.43 2.49 -11.42
N ASN A 103 19.28 1.46 -12.25
CA ASN A 103 20.32 0.44 -12.44
C ASN A 103 21.60 1.02 -13.08
N ALA A 104 21.48 2.01 -13.97
CA ALA A 104 22.62 2.68 -14.56
C ALA A 104 23.42 3.49 -13.52
N VAL A 105 22.76 4.07 -12.51
CA VAL A 105 23.41 4.78 -11.40
C VAL A 105 23.94 3.79 -10.37
N SER A 106 23.09 2.93 -9.82
CA SER A 106 23.47 1.91 -8.83
C SER A 106 22.35 0.89 -8.60
N PRO A 107 22.64 -0.42 -8.59
CA PRO A 107 21.66 -1.45 -8.25
C PRO A 107 21.17 -1.36 -6.80
N PHE A 108 21.90 -0.66 -5.92
CA PHE A 108 21.51 -0.47 -4.52
C PHE A 108 20.28 0.41 -4.33
N ILE A 109 19.88 1.19 -5.33
CA ILE A 109 18.67 2.02 -5.31
C ILE A 109 17.44 1.11 -5.22
N LEU A 110 17.32 0.18 -6.14
CA LEU A 110 16.21 -0.80 -6.15
C LEU A 110 16.24 -1.67 -4.89
N THR A 111 17.42 -2.09 -4.43
CA THR A 111 17.57 -2.86 -3.17
C THR A 111 17.05 -2.06 -1.96
N CYS A 112 17.35 -0.76 -1.89
CA CYS A 112 16.87 0.11 -0.80
C CYS A 112 15.34 0.23 -0.83
N ILE A 113 14.75 0.44 -2.01
CA ILE A 113 13.29 0.51 -2.18
C ILE A 113 12.67 -0.85 -1.78
N GLU A 114 13.17 -1.96 -2.33
CA GLU A 114 12.67 -3.31 -2.04
C GLU A 114 12.63 -3.61 -0.54
N ASP A 115 13.73 -3.36 0.17
CA ASP A 115 13.80 -3.61 1.62
C ASP A 115 12.75 -2.78 2.39
N ASN A 116 12.58 -1.51 2.03
CA ASN A 116 11.60 -0.65 2.67
C ASN A 116 10.16 -1.10 2.38
N LEU A 117 9.84 -1.44 1.12
CA LEU A 117 8.52 -1.93 0.74
C LEU A 117 8.19 -3.26 1.42
N LYS A 118 9.16 -4.18 1.48
CA LYS A 118 8.99 -5.45 2.18
C LYS A 118 8.69 -5.24 3.65
N ARG A 119 9.51 -4.44 4.36
CA ARG A 119 9.38 -4.25 5.82
C ARG A 119 8.17 -3.43 6.22
N ARG A 120 7.79 -2.43 5.43
CA ARG A 120 6.77 -1.44 5.81
C ARG A 120 5.40 -1.69 5.20
N ILE A 121 5.33 -2.45 4.12
CA ILE A 121 4.07 -2.72 3.39
C ILE A 121 3.78 -4.23 3.36
N LEU A 122 4.59 -5.05 2.67
CA LEU A 122 4.21 -6.44 2.41
C LEU A 122 4.15 -7.29 3.67
N LEU A 123 5.18 -7.22 4.53
CA LEU A 123 5.18 -8.01 5.77
C LEU A 123 4.05 -7.60 6.72
N PRO A 124 3.86 -6.30 7.06
CA PRO A 124 2.73 -5.90 7.90
C PRO A 124 1.38 -6.24 7.30
N TYR A 125 1.22 -6.10 5.97
CA TYR A 125 -0.02 -6.46 5.28
C TYR A 125 -0.40 -7.93 5.49
N LEU A 126 0.56 -8.82 5.45
CA LEU A 126 0.33 -10.26 5.57
C LEU A 126 0.30 -10.76 7.02
N THR A 127 1.04 -10.13 7.93
CA THR A 127 1.20 -10.61 9.31
C THR A 127 0.30 -9.92 10.32
N ALA A 128 -0.26 -8.75 9.98
CA ALA A 128 -1.18 -8.03 10.84
C ALA A 128 -2.57 -7.95 10.22
N HIS A 129 -3.57 -7.76 11.07
CA HIS A 129 -4.91 -7.39 10.64
C HIS A 129 -5.18 -5.94 11.04
N PHE A 130 -5.24 -5.06 10.06
CA PHE A 130 -5.62 -3.67 10.28
C PHE A 130 -7.14 -3.54 10.18
N TRP A 131 -7.75 -2.70 11.00
CA TRP A 131 -9.20 -2.53 11.05
C TRP A 131 -9.84 -2.26 9.68
N TRP A 132 -9.13 -1.57 8.78
CA TRP A 132 -9.62 -1.24 7.44
C TRP A 132 -9.63 -2.45 6.47
N MET A 133 -9.02 -3.57 6.83
CA MET A 133 -9.03 -4.78 5.99
C MET A 133 -10.39 -5.49 5.96
N GLY A 134 -11.25 -5.16 6.90
CA GLY A 134 -12.57 -5.75 7.04
C GLY A 134 -12.63 -6.88 8.07
N HIS A 135 -13.74 -6.93 8.79
CA HIS A 135 -14.01 -7.97 9.78
C HIS A 135 -15.53 -8.09 9.99
N ASP A 136 -16.07 -9.29 9.90
CA ASP A 136 -17.50 -9.61 10.14
C ASP A 136 -18.45 -8.58 9.49
N ASP A 137 -19.36 -8.01 10.30
CA ASP A 137 -20.36 -7.03 9.89
C ASP A 137 -19.92 -5.57 10.12
N GLU A 138 -18.66 -5.32 10.47
CA GLU A 138 -18.18 -3.96 10.69
C GLU A 138 -18.29 -3.13 9.40
N PRO A 139 -18.89 -1.92 9.45
CA PRO A 139 -18.99 -1.07 8.27
C PRO A 139 -17.61 -0.61 7.78
N MET A 140 -17.37 -0.78 6.50
CA MET A 140 -16.13 -0.36 5.86
C MET A 140 -16.21 1.09 5.39
N CYS A 141 -15.04 1.68 5.12
CA CYS A 141 -14.92 3.04 4.60
C CYS A 141 -13.87 3.10 3.49
N ASN A 142 -13.64 4.28 2.93
CA ASN A 142 -12.68 4.49 1.85
C ASN A 142 -11.27 3.95 2.13
N TRP A 143 -10.86 3.86 3.39
CA TRP A 143 -9.56 3.28 3.78
C TRP A 143 -9.38 1.87 3.23
N THR A 144 -10.42 1.07 3.26
CA THR A 144 -10.38 -0.33 2.81
C THR A 144 -9.88 -0.45 1.37
N VAL A 145 -10.53 0.22 0.44
CA VAL A 145 -10.16 0.13 -0.97
C VAL A 145 -8.97 1.01 -1.33
N TRP A 146 -8.79 2.13 -0.65
CA TRP A 146 -7.64 3.01 -0.86
C TRP A 146 -6.33 2.32 -0.46
N CYS A 147 -6.26 1.74 0.75
CA CYS A 147 -5.08 0.97 1.15
C CYS A 147 -4.88 -0.26 0.27
N THR A 148 -5.94 -1.02 0.00
CA THR A 148 -5.87 -2.24 -0.83
C THR A 148 -5.34 -1.95 -2.23
N GLN A 149 -5.84 -0.92 -2.92
CA GLN A 149 -5.33 -0.53 -4.23
C GLN A 149 -3.83 -0.21 -4.17
N ASN A 150 -3.40 0.56 -3.19
CA ASN A 150 -2.00 0.97 -3.08
C ASN A 150 -1.07 -0.21 -2.71
N VAL A 151 -1.54 -1.19 -1.93
CA VAL A 151 -0.79 -2.44 -1.68
C VAL A 151 -0.66 -3.24 -2.97
N LEU A 152 -1.72 -3.36 -3.76
CA LEU A 152 -1.67 -4.03 -5.06
C LEU A 152 -0.68 -3.32 -6.02
N LEU A 153 -0.75 -1.99 -6.12
CA LEU A 153 0.20 -1.22 -6.94
C LEU A 153 1.64 -1.42 -6.46
N THR A 154 1.88 -1.37 -5.15
CA THR A 154 3.20 -1.67 -4.56
C THR A 154 3.69 -3.06 -4.97
N THR A 155 2.81 -4.05 -4.91
CA THR A 155 3.17 -5.45 -5.19
C THR A 155 3.50 -5.70 -6.65
N PHE A 156 2.73 -5.12 -7.57
CA PHE A 156 2.81 -5.47 -8.99
C PHE A 156 3.59 -4.48 -9.85
N LEU A 157 3.88 -3.27 -9.36
CA LEU A 157 4.76 -2.33 -10.06
C LEU A 157 6.22 -2.47 -9.66
N MET A 158 6.54 -2.91 -8.44
CA MET A 158 7.94 -3.04 -8.02
C MET A 158 8.67 -4.10 -8.87
N PRO A 159 9.81 -3.77 -9.50
CA PRO A 159 10.68 -4.75 -10.13
C PRO A 159 11.49 -5.49 -9.05
N TRP A 160 10.88 -6.52 -8.47
CA TRP A 160 11.46 -7.29 -7.38
C TRP A 160 12.74 -8.02 -7.79
N SER A 161 13.70 -8.12 -6.89
CA SER A 161 14.88 -8.97 -7.07
C SER A 161 14.49 -10.41 -7.40
N VAL A 162 15.40 -11.15 -8.03
CA VAL A 162 15.18 -12.57 -8.37
C VAL A 162 14.82 -13.39 -7.14
N GLU A 163 15.47 -13.13 -6.00
CA GLU A 163 15.17 -13.80 -4.73
C GLU A 163 13.74 -13.51 -4.27
N MET A 164 13.35 -12.22 -4.25
CA MET A 164 12.02 -11.82 -3.82
C MET A 164 10.93 -12.30 -4.80
N SER A 165 11.18 -12.21 -6.10
CA SER A 165 10.27 -12.73 -7.14
C SER A 165 10.03 -14.23 -6.98
N SER A 166 11.06 -14.99 -6.67
CA SER A 166 10.95 -16.42 -6.39
C SER A 166 10.09 -16.71 -5.14
N ARG A 167 10.24 -15.92 -4.08
CA ARG A 167 9.41 -16.03 -2.86
C ARG A 167 7.95 -15.67 -3.14
N LEU A 168 7.70 -14.57 -3.87
CA LEU A 168 6.36 -14.13 -4.23
C LEU A 168 5.62 -15.16 -5.08
N SER A 169 6.32 -15.85 -5.97
CA SER A 169 5.77 -16.87 -6.88
C SER A 169 5.61 -18.26 -6.22
N ALA A 170 6.09 -18.45 -4.99
CA ALA A 170 5.97 -19.72 -4.31
C ALA A 170 4.48 -20.06 -4.05
N PRO A 171 4.02 -21.29 -4.35
CA PRO A 171 2.64 -21.67 -4.08
C PRO A 171 2.41 -21.65 -2.56
N LEU A 172 1.24 -21.15 -2.14
CA LEU A 172 0.77 -21.32 -0.78
C LEU A 172 0.75 -22.82 -0.47
N ARG A 173 1.52 -23.24 0.51
CA ARG A 173 1.38 -24.60 1.04
C ARG A 173 -0.04 -24.68 1.61
N THR A 174 -0.85 -25.51 0.99
CA THR A 174 -2.25 -25.70 1.33
C THR A 174 -2.38 -26.05 2.81
N PHE A 175 -2.84 -25.13 3.61
CA PHE A 175 -3.42 -25.45 4.90
C PHE A 175 -4.81 -26.04 4.59
N CYS A 176 -4.93 -27.36 4.69
CA CYS A 176 -6.22 -28.03 4.66
C CYS A 176 -7.02 -27.62 5.90
N GLY A 177 -8.09 -26.87 5.71
CA GLY A 177 -9.05 -26.53 6.74
C GLY A 177 -9.52 -25.08 6.66
N ASN A 178 -10.79 -24.83 7.00
CA ASN A 178 -11.42 -23.52 7.09
C ASN A 178 -10.88 -22.63 8.23
N ALA A 179 -9.59 -22.65 8.48
CA ALA A 179 -8.97 -21.74 9.43
C ALA A 179 -8.63 -20.43 8.69
N PRO A 180 -8.97 -19.25 9.26
CA PRO A 180 -8.48 -18.00 8.74
C PRO A 180 -6.96 -18.06 8.62
N LEU A 181 -6.41 -17.42 7.59
CA LEU A 181 -4.96 -17.36 7.31
C LEU A 181 -4.25 -16.52 8.39
N PHE A 182 -4.31 -16.99 9.65
CA PHE A 182 -3.46 -16.48 10.71
C PHE A 182 -2.10 -17.16 10.56
N LEU A 183 -1.15 -16.44 10.01
CA LEU A 183 0.24 -16.84 10.10
C LEU A 183 0.63 -16.83 11.58
N PRO A 184 1.20 -17.92 12.10
CA PRO A 184 1.57 -17.99 13.51
C PRO A 184 2.54 -16.87 13.87
N GLU A 185 2.34 -16.23 15.02
CA GLU A 185 3.06 -15.06 15.53
C GLU A 185 4.59 -15.21 15.64
N ASN A 186 5.15 -16.37 15.35
CA ASN A 186 6.55 -16.73 15.59
C ASN A 186 7.25 -17.41 14.42
N THR A 187 6.88 -17.16 13.16
CA THR A 187 7.66 -17.72 12.05
C THR A 187 8.56 -16.67 11.44
N SER A 188 9.87 -16.87 11.62
CA SER A 188 10.93 -16.19 10.85
C SER A 188 10.80 -16.39 9.32
N ASP A 189 9.89 -17.25 8.88
CA ASP A 189 9.61 -17.63 7.50
C ASP A 189 8.17 -17.26 7.11
N THR A 190 7.76 -16.00 7.34
CA THR A 190 6.51 -15.50 6.78
C THR A 190 6.57 -15.63 5.27
N VAL A 191 5.75 -16.53 4.71
CA VAL A 191 5.70 -16.75 3.26
C VAL A 191 4.95 -15.58 2.63
N VAL A 192 5.70 -14.60 2.18
CA VAL A 192 5.17 -13.48 1.38
C VAL A 192 4.92 -14.03 -0.02
N THR A 193 3.67 -14.32 -0.36
CA THR A 193 3.29 -14.83 -1.67
C THR A 193 2.27 -13.95 -2.34
N LEU A 194 2.32 -13.90 -3.69
CA LEU A 194 1.30 -13.20 -4.48
C LEU A 194 -0.10 -13.74 -4.20
N GLN A 195 -0.26 -15.04 -4.02
CA GLN A 195 -1.55 -15.64 -3.70
C GLN A 195 -2.13 -15.11 -2.38
N ALA A 196 -1.30 -15.00 -1.33
CA ALA A 196 -1.75 -14.47 -0.05
C ALA A 196 -2.15 -13.00 -0.15
N ILE A 197 -1.38 -12.20 -0.91
CA ILE A 197 -1.68 -10.79 -1.14
C ILE A 197 -2.99 -10.64 -1.93
N LEU A 198 -3.15 -11.39 -3.02
CA LEU A 198 -4.35 -11.34 -3.87
C LEU A 198 -5.59 -11.78 -3.09
N HIS A 199 -5.50 -12.89 -2.33
CA HIS A 199 -6.61 -13.37 -1.51
C HIS A 199 -7.06 -12.30 -0.52
N LYS A 200 -6.12 -11.73 0.24
CA LYS A 200 -6.42 -10.71 1.24
C LYS A 200 -6.98 -9.42 0.62
N ALA A 201 -6.47 -9.04 -0.55
CA ALA A 201 -6.96 -7.88 -1.29
C ALA A 201 -8.40 -8.09 -1.81
N ALA A 202 -8.68 -9.26 -2.37
CA ALA A 202 -10.03 -9.62 -2.82
C ALA A 202 -11.02 -9.66 -1.65
N GLU A 203 -10.63 -10.27 -0.53
CA GLU A 203 -11.43 -10.31 0.69
C GLU A 203 -11.75 -8.90 1.22
N SER A 204 -10.76 -8.00 1.25
CA SER A 204 -11.00 -6.59 1.63
C SER A 204 -11.95 -5.87 0.67
N CYS A 205 -11.85 -6.12 -0.63
CA CYS A 205 -12.80 -5.58 -1.60
C CYS A 205 -14.22 -6.11 -1.37
N ASP A 206 -14.38 -7.39 -1.05
CA ASP A 206 -15.69 -7.99 -0.73
C ASP A 206 -16.32 -7.37 0.52
N TYR A 207 -15.53 -7.14 1.58
CA TYR A 207 -16.00 -6.43 2.76
C TYR A 207 -16.48 -5.01 2.45
N PHE A 208 -15.77 -4.29 1.57
CA PHE A 208 -16.20 -2.96 1.15
C PHE A 208 -17.46 -3.00 0.29
N LEU A 209 -17.55 -3.94 -0.65
CA LEU A 209 -18.70 -4.11 -1.55
C LEU A 209 -19.97 -4.53 -0.81
N LYS A 210 -19.85 -5.21 0.32
CA LYS A 210 -20.99 -5.57 1.17
C LYS A 210 -21.84 -4.34 1.53
N ASP A 211 -21.18 -3.23 1.83
CA ASP A 211 -21.82 -1.99 2.26
C ASP A 211 -22.07 -0.99 1.11
N TYR A 212 -21.69 -1.36 -0.13
CA TYR A 212 -21.85 -0.50 -1.29
C TYR A 212 -23.30 -0.55 -1.80
N GLY A 213 -23.90 0.61 -2.03
CA GLY A 213 -25.30 0.70 -2.47
C GLY A 213 -25.52 0.17 -3.89
N ASN A 214 -26.70 -0.39 -4.16
CA ASN A 214 -27.08 -0.85 -5.50
C ASN A 214 -27.21 0.29 -6.52
N ASP A 215 -27.28 1.53 -6.06
CA ASP A 215 -27.30 2.75 -6.88
C ASP A 215 -25.88 3.25 -7.23
N GLY A 216 -24.84 2.51 -6.83
CA GLY A 216 -23.45 2.90 -7.02
C GLY A 216 -22.94 3.97 -6.07
N CYS A 217 -23.73 4.37 -5.06
CA CYS A 217 -23.31 5.33 -4.05
C CYS A 217 -22.69 4.62 -2.84
N CYS A 218 -21.59 5.19 -2.34
CA CYS A 218 -21.03 4.77 -1.05
C CYS A 218 -21.40 5.74 0.06
N GLY A 219 -21.42 5.26 1.30
CA GLY A 219 -21.75 6.04 2.50
C GLY A 219 -20.81 7.22 2.79
N GLU A 220 -19.66 7.29 2.13
CA GLU A 220 -18.64 8.35 2.27
C GLU A 220 -19.08 9.71 1.70
N GLY A 221 -20.09 9.73 0.83
CA GLY A 221 -20.58 10.94 0.17
C GLY A 221 -19.68 11.46 -0.95
N ALA A 222 -20.11 12.54 -1.59
CA ALA A 222 -19.50 13.05 -2.83
C ALA A 222 -18.02 13.45 -2.68
N GLN A 223 -17.61 13.94 -1.51
CA GLN A 223 -16.24 14.40 -1.29
C GLN A 223 -15.23 13.26 -1.37
N TYR A 224 -15.57 12.10 -0.82
CA TYR A 224 -14.68 10.93 -0.77
C TYR A 224 -14.97 9.89 -1.86
N TYR A 225 -15.95 10.13 -2.73
CA TYR A 225 -16.34 9.18 -3.77
C TYR A 225 -15.15 8.74 -4.64
N ARG A 226 -14.26 9.66 -5.00
CA ARG A 226 -13.04 9.33 -5.76
C ARG A 226 -12.11 8.38 -5.00
N HIS A 227 -12.01 8.52 -3.66
CA HIS A 227 -11.18 7.65 -2.82
C HIS A 227 -11.87 6.33 -2.42
N ALA A 228 -13.17 6.24 -2.66
CA ALA A 228 -13.95 5.04 -2.49
C ALA A 228 -14.15 4.33 -3.84
N GLY A 229 -14.94 4.92 -4.75
CA GLY A 229 -15.29 4.30 -6.03
C GLY A 229 -14.12 4.14 -6.99
N LEU A 230 -13.27 5.17 -7.15
CA LEU A 230 -12.11 5.08 -8.04
C LEU A 230 -11.05 4.12 -7.50
N CYS A 231 -10.81 4.09 -6.19
CA CYS A 231 -9.86 3.15 -5.60
C CYS A 231 -10.40 1.70 -5.67
N LEU A 232 -11.70 1.50 -5.47
CA LEU A 232 -12.32 0.18 -5.70
C LEU A 232 -12.12 -0.27 -7.15
N TYR A 233 -12.47 0.58 -8.11
CA TYR A 233 -12.28 0.30 -9.53
C TYR A 233 -10.80 -0.01 -9.85
N GLY A 234 -9.87 0.75 -9.31
CA GLY A 234 -8.44 0.53 -9.48
C GLY A 234 -7.98 -0.80 -8.89
N ALA A 235 -8.38 -1.13 -7.66
CA ALA A 235 -8.08 -2.42 -7.03
C ALA A 235 -8.61 -3.59 -7.85
N MET A 236 -9.89 -3.53 -8.27
CA MET A 236 -10.51 -4.56 -9.10
C MET A 236 -9.83 -4.68 -10.46
N THR A 237 -9.43 -3.57 -11.09
CA THR A 237 -8.70 -3.57 -12.36
C THR A 237 -7.37 -4.30 -12.22
N VAL A 238 -6.59 -3.99 -11.17
CA VAL A 238 -5.32 -4.69 -10.92
C VAL A 238 -5.57 -6.18 -10.69
N LEU A 239 -6.50 -6.54 -9.79
CA LEU A 239 -6.86 -7.94 -9.52
C LEU A 239 -7.22 -8.69 -10.81
N ASN A 240 -8.05 -8.11 -11.66
CA ASN A 240 -8.45 -8.71 -12.93
C ASN A 240 -7.27 -8.88 -13.88
N THR A 241 -6.43 -7.84 -14.01
CA THR A 241 -5.28 -7.84 -14.93
C THR A 241 -4.24 -8.89 -14.54
N VAL A 242 -3.89 -8.96 -13.24
CA VAL A 242 -2.81 -9.85 -12.77
C VAL A 242 -3.23 -11.31 -12.63
N THR A 243 -4.54 -11.59 -12.71
CA THR A 243 -5.11 -12.95 -12.67
C THR A 243 -5.65 -13.41 -14.02
N ASP A 244 -5.28 -12.75 -15.10
CA ASP A 244 -5.68 -13.09 -16.47
C ASP A 244 -7.22 -13.19 -16.63
N GLY A 245 -7.93 -12.20 -16.08
CA GLY A 245 -9.38 -12.10 -16.20
C GLY A 245 -10.18 -12.96 -15.20
N HIS A 246 -9.53 -13.57 -14.20
CA HIS A 246 -10.24 -14.40 -13.21
C HIS A 246 -11.36 -13.63 -12.48
N PHE A 247 -11.16 -12.33 -12.24
CA PHE A 247 -12.12 -11.44 -11.61
C PHE A 247 -13.01 -10.66 -12.60
N ASP A 248 -13.02 -11.03 -13.89
CA ASP A 248 -13.86 -10.36 -14.93
C ASP A 248 -15.35 -10.35 -14.58
N THR A 249 -15.82 -11.35 -13.85
CA THR A 249 -17.21 -11.42 -13.38
C THR A 249 -17.60 -10.28 -12.44
N LEU A 250 -16.63 -9.66 -11.77
CA LEU A 250 -16.88 -8.51 -10.90
C LEU A 250 -17.32 -7.26 -11.66
N PHE A 251 -16.93 -7.13 -12.94
CA PHE A 251 -17.35 -6.03 -13.82
C PHE A 251 -18.72 -6.25 -14.47
N ARG A 252 -19.34 -7.41 -14.24
CA ARG A 252 -20.65 -7.76 -14.79
C ARG A 252 -21.80 -7.61 -13.80
N TRP A 253 -21.53 -7.00 -12.66
CA TRP A 253 -22.59 -6.76 -11.68
C TRP A 253 -23.51 -5.63 -12.15
N ASP A 254 -24.81 -5.89 -12.09
CA ASP A 254 -25.87 -4.91 -12.33
C ASP A 254 -26.05 -3.93 -11.15
N LYS A 255 -24.96 -3.60 -10.43
CA LYS A 255 -24.95 -2.68 -9.29
C LYS A 255 -24.37 -1.34 -9.67
#